data_d035cd1af3cc58d86c3fbe8de0062c2d
#
_entry.id   d035cd1af3cc58d86c3fbe8de0062c2d
#
_cell.length_a   1.000
_cell.length_b   1.000
_cell.length_c   1.000
_cell.angle_alpha   90.00
_cell.angle_beta   90.00
_cell.angle_gamma   90.00
#
_symmetry.space_group_name_H-M   'P 1'
#
loop_
_entity.id
_entity.type
_entity.pdbx_description
1 polymer ?
#
loop_
_entity_poly.entity_id
_entity_poly.type
_entity_poly.pdbx_seq_one_letter_code
_entity_poly.pdbx_strand_id
1 'polypeptide(L)'
;MIWRRCVVLMATAAAASACAYYNAMWSAEHHANEARRLEERGQASEARAEWTQAASKAEVVTLRHPHSRWADDALVLQAEALARSGACHDAAEPLARARVRVQIGAVRERVDLAAAECALASGDPLAADAVLTSSLVSRDVGRRSRAEYLAGQAALLRTDYASAVEHFSRSSEASARDRALVSQYRARIAQASTPRDLMPVALQLRTEHGDEAEHLLSLLTQVMADAETPAARFRRAEVARDSLHAPALAGQMFLDAAAREPASLYAPKALIAALAVWPDRRDSIVAVLNSRYGESPYTRAFRGEASLAYAAAEDSLAKALGVPTARIVPALAVPRFGVPSPGPRGPLP
;
A
#
# COMPACT_ATOMS: atom_id res chain seq x y z
N MET A 1 -32.05 -1.01 60.46
CA MET A 1 -31.86 0.23 59.67
C MET A 1 -30.61 0.17 58.78
N ILE A 2 -29.52 -0.41 59.19
CA ILE A 2 -28.22 -0.47 58.43
C ILE A 2 -28.36 -1.24 57.12
N TRP A 3 -29.06 -2.36 57.08
CA TRP A 3 -29.20 -3.22 55.90
C TRP A 3 -29.97 -2.51 54.73
N ARG A 4 -31.00 -1.74 55.04
CA ARG A 4 -31.71 -0.92 54.02
C ARG A 4 -30.82 0.17 53.42
N ARG A 5 -29.92 0.75 54.22
CA ARG A 5 -28.94 1.76 53.72
C ARG A 5 -27.89 1.13 52.82
N CYS A 6 -27.41 -0.08 53.12
CA CYS A 6 -26.45 -0.81 52.29
C CYS A 6 -27.06 -1.24 50.95
N VAL A 7 -28.32 -1.67 50.91
CA VAL A 7 -29.01 -2.06 49.66
C VAL A 7 -29.25 -0.83 48.76
N VAL A 8 -29.63 0.31 49.33
CA VAL A 8 -29.81 1.55 48.57
C VAL A 8 -28.47 2.06 48.02
N LEU A 9 -27.38 2.01 48.79
CA LEU A 9 -26.04 2.40 48.32
C LEU A 9 -25.53 1.47 47.23
N MET A 10 -25.76 0.16 47.32
CA MET A 10 -25.40 -0.77 46.23
C MET A 10 -26.23 -0.57 44.98
N ALA A 11 -27.52 -0.28 45.12
CA ALA A 11 -28.39 0.00 43.94
C ALA A 11 -28.02 1.31 43.23
N THR A 12 -27.67 2.36 43.99
CA THR A 12 -27.21 3.63 43.40
C THR A 12 -25.84 3.51 42.76
N ALA A 13 -24.91 2.75 43.32
CA ALA A 13 -23.60 2.46 42.73
C ALA A 13 -23.72 1.64 41.43
N ALA A 14 -24.61 0.65 41.39
CA ALA A 14 -24.90 -0.13 40.20
C ALA A 14 -25.57 0.73 39.10
N ALA A 15 -26.49 1.62 39.44
CA ALA A 15 -27.12 2.55 38.51
C ALA A 15 -26.11 3.57 37.95
N ALA A 16 -25.23 4.12 38.76
CA ALA A 16 -24.19 5.05 38.34
C ALA A 16 -23.15 4.38 37.38
N SER A 17 -22.82 3.12 37.66
CA SER A 17 -21.94 2.33 36.78
C SER A 17 -22.60 2.06 35.41
N ALA A 18 -23.91 1.74 35.42
CA ALA A 18 -24.68 1.52 34.20
C ALA A 18 -24.77 2.76 33.30
N CYS A 19 -24.90 3.95 33.88
CA CYS A 19 -24.89 5.21 33.13
C CYS A 19 -23.51 5.54 32.54
N ALA A 20 -22.42 5.21 33.23
CA ALA A 20 -21.06 5.56 32.79
C ALA A 20 -20.63 4.80 31.54
N TYR A 21 -20.87 3.47 31.46
CA TYR A 21 -20.52 2.70 30.27
C TYR A 21 -21.48 2.94 29.09
N TYR A 22 -22.76 3.22 29.38
CA TYR A 22 -23.72 3.63 28.36
C TYR A 22 -23.29 4.94 27.70
N ASN A 23 -22.84 5.93 28.47
CA ASN A 23 -22.32 7.19 27.96
C ASN A 23 -21.04 6.99 27.13
N ALA A 24 -20.15 6.09 27.55
CA ALA A 24 -18.93 5.79 26.81
C ALA A 24 -19.23 5.11 25.47
N MET A 25 -20.11 4.12 25.43
CA MET A 25 -20.53 3.45 24.17
C MET A 25 -21.27 4.40 23.25
N TRP A 26 -22.23 5.17 23.80
CA TRP A 26 -22.94 6.19 23.01
C TRP A 26 -21.96 7.23 22.42
N SER A 27 -20.97 7.68 23.20
CA SER A 27 -19.95 8.62 22.73
C SER A 27 -19.09 7.99 21.64
N ALA A 28 -18.70 6.71 21.78
CA ALA A 28 -17.95 6.01 20.75
C ALA A 28 -18.72 5.92 19.42
N GLU A 29 -20.00 5.55 19.48
CA GLU A 29 -20.87 5.49 18.31
C GLU A 29 -21.11 6.87 17.69
N HIS A 30 -21.24 7.91 18.52
CA HIS A 30 -21.40 9.29 18.06
C HIS A 30 -20.20 9.73 17.22
N HIS A 31 -18.98 9.57 17.75
CA HIS A 31 -17.75 9.87 17.02
C HIS A 31 -17.60 9.04 15.75
N ALA A 32 -17.90 7.75 15.79
CA ALA A 32 -17.86 6.88 14.61
C ALA A 32 -18.86 7.32 13.52
N ASN A 33 -20.06 7.75 13.91
CA ASN A 33 -21.05 8.26 12.95
C ASN A 33 -20.64 9.60 12.35
N GLU A 34 -20.02 10.49 13.13
CA GLU A 34 -19.49 11.74 12.61
C GLU A 34 -18.30 11.49 11.68
N ALA A 35 -17.41 10.57 12.02
CA ALA A 35 -16.31 10.15 11.15
C ALA A 35 -16.82 9.67 9.78
N ARG A 36 -17.85 8.82 9.74
CA ARG A 36 -18.47 8.35 8.47
C ARG A 36 -19.02 9.50 7.65
N ARG A 37 -19.71 10.48 8.28
CA ARG A 37 -20.21 11.66 7.59
C ARG A 37 -19.10 12.54 7.01
N LEU A 38 -17.97 12.64 7.71
CA LEU A 38 -16.80 13.38 7.25
C LEU A 38 -16.15 12.67 6.04
N GLU A 39 -16.09 11.33 6.06
CA GLU A 39 -15.62 10.54 4.92
C GLU A 39 -16.51 10.71 3.68
N GLU A 40 -17.84 10.68 3.85
CA GLU A 40 -18.80 10.94 2.76
C GLU A 40 -18.61 12.33 2.14
N ARG A 41 -18.13 13.30 2.92
CA ARG A 41 -17.79 14.66 2.46
C ARG A 41 -16.37 14.82 1.93
N GLY A 42 -15.58 13.73 1.93
CA GLY A 42 -14.17 13.75 1.50
C GLY A 42 -13.20 14.39 2.51
N GLN A 43 -13.66 14.66 3.75
CA GLN A 43 -12.86 15.30 4.82
C GLN A 43 -12.04 14.25 5.59
N ALA A 44 -11.06 13.65 4.93
CA ALA A 44 -10.35 12.48 5.44
C ALA A 44 -9.50 12.73 6.69
N SER A 45 -8.97 13.95 6.88
CA SER A 45 -8.17 14.30 8.08
C SER A 45 -9.03 14.43 9.32
N GLU A 46 -10.17 15.10 9.20
CA GLU A 46 -11.14 15.28 10.26
C GLU A 46 -11.80 13.93 10.63
N ALA A 47 -12.14 13.13 9.61
CA ALA A 47 -12.67 11.78 9.82
C ALA A 47 -11.71 10.90 10.65
N ARG A 48 -10.40 10.94 10.36
CA ARG A 48 -9.40 10.21 11.16
C ARG A 48 -9.34 10.65 12.61
N ALA A 49 -9.48 11.95 12.88
CA ALA A 49 -9.52 12.46 14.25
C ALA A 49 -10.75 11.93 15.01
N GLU A 50 -11.92 11.92 14.36
CA GLU A 50 -13.15 11.37 14.94
C GLU A 50 -13.06 9.86 15.15
N TRP A 51 -12.46 9.10 14.22
CA TRP A 51 -12.19 7.67 14.42
C TRP A 51 -11.27 7.42 15.61
N THR A 52 -10.25 8.25 15.83
CA THR A 52 -9.36 8.14 17.00
C THR A 52 -10.15 8.36 18.30
N GLN A 53 -11.09 9.30 18.33
CA GLN A 53 -11.96 9.50 19.49
C GLN A 53 -12.89 8.30 19.70
N ALA A 54 -13.49 7.78 18.64
CA ALA A 54 -14.34 6.59 18.70
C ALA A 54 -13.59 5.40 19.30
N ALA A 55 -12.35 5.14 18.86
CA ALA A 55 -11.50 4.08 19.38
C ALA A 55 -11.24 4.22 20.89
N SER A 56 -10.84 5.42 21.32
CA SER A 56 -10.57 5.71 22.73
C SER A 56 -11.81 5.53 23.63
N LYS A 57 -13.01 5.93 23.17
CA LYS A 57 -14.24 5.75 23.94
C LYS A 57 -14.69 4.28 23.98
N ALA A 58 -14.54 3.55 22.88
CA ALA A 58 -14.82 2.12 22.83
C ALA A 58 -13.88 1.31 23.76
N GLU A 59 -12.59 1.68 23.79
CA GLU A 59 -11.60 1.08 24.69
C GLU A 59 -11.99 1.20 26.16
N VAL A 60 -12.54 2.34 26.60
CA VAL A 60 -13.04 2.50 27.97
C VAL A 60 -14.06 1.44 28.32
N VAL A 61 -14.95 1.07 27.38
CA VAL A 61 -15.95 0.02 27.62
C VAL A 61 -15.30 -1.36 27.70
N THR A 62 -14.40 -1.68 26.79
CA THR A 62 -13.72 -2.99 26.75
C THR A 62 -12.83 -3.24 27.98
N LEU A 63 -12.19 -2.20 28.51
CA LEU A 63 -11.30 -2.31 29.68
C LEU A 63 -12.06 -2.27 31.01
N ARG A 64 -13.01 -1.35 31.17
CA ARG A 64 -13.68 -1.13 32.46
C ARG A 64 -14.92 -1.98 32.63
N HIS A 65 -15.54 -2.43 31.53
CA HIS A 65 -16.81 -3.17 31.54
C HIS A 65 -16.78 -4.42 30.63
N PRO A 66 -15.77 -5.32 30.78
CA PRO A 66 -15.55 -6.45 29.85
C PRO A 66 -16.68 -7.50 29.86
N HIS A 67 -17.55 -7.47 30.87
CA HIS A 67 -18.70 -8.37 31.01
C HIS A 67 -20.05 -7.66 30.73
N SER A 68 -20.03 -6.42 30.25
CA SER A 68 -21.24 -5.73 29.85
C SER A 68 -21.81 -6.32 28.56
N ARG A 69 -23.12 -6.16 28.36
CA ARG A 69 -23.77 -6.56 27.10
C ARG A 69 -23.20 -5.86 25.87
N TRP A 70 -22.46 -4.74 26.06
CA TRP A 70 -21.87 -3.92 25.00
C TRP A 70 -20.39 -4.23 24.75
N ALA A 71 -19.80 -5.15 25.52
CA ALA A 71 -18.36 -5.40 25.48
C ALA A 71 -17.89 -5.89 24.09
N ASP A 72 -18.68 -6.74 23.44
CA ASP A 72 -18.35 -7.25 22.10
C ASP A 72 -18.55 -6.20 21.03
N ASP A 73 -19.65 -5.41 21.10
CA ASP A 73 -19.87 -4.28 20.18
C ASP A 73 -18.80 -3.21 20.33
N ALA A 74 -18.40 -2.90 21.55
CA ALA A 74 -17.31 -1.97 21.83
C ALA A 74 -15.97 -2.47 21.30
N LEU A 75 -15.68 -3.76 21.45
CA LEU A 75 -14.46 -4.36 20.92
C LEU A 75 -14.40 -4.27 19.39
N VAL A 76 -15.50 -4.55 18.71
CA VAL A 76 -15.60 -4.43 17.26
C VAL A 76 -15.45 -2.97 16.82
N LEU A 77 -16.12 -2.05 17.52
CA LEU A 77 -16.03 -0.62 17.21
C LEU A 77 -14.61 -0.08 17.47
N GLN A 78 -13.94 -0.52 18.53
CA GLN A 78 -12.54 -0.19 18.82
C GLN A 78 -11.63 -0.65 17.67
N ALA A 79 -11.76 -1.91 17.23
CA ALA A 79 -10.98 -2.48 16.14
C ALA A 79 -11.23 -1.73 14.80
N GLU A 80 -12.48 -1.47 14.46
CA GLU A 80 -12.88 -0.70 13.27
C GLU A 80 -12.30 0.72 13.33
N ALA A 81 -12.45 1.40 14.46
CA ALA A 81 -12.03 2.78 14.61
C ALA A 81 -10.50 2.94 14.57
N LEU A 82 -9.74 2.01 15.17
CA LEU A 82 -8.29 1.99 15.09
C LEU A 82 -7.81 1.75 13.64
N ALA A 83 -8.43 0.83 12.92
CA ALA A 83 -8.09 0.58 11.52
C ALA A 83 -8.36 1.82 10.66
N ARG A 84 -9.53 2.44 10.79
CA ARG A 84 -9.94 3.61 10.01
C ARG A 84 -9.18 4.90 10.36
N SER A 85 -8.67 5.01 11.57
CA SER A 85 -7.76 6.09 11.95
C SER A 85 -6.32 5.90 11.43
N GLY A 86 -5.98 4.70 10.92
CA GLY A 86 -4.64 4.32 10.49
C GLY A 86 -3.76 3.73 11.60
N ALA A 87 -4.29 3.55 12.81
CA ALA A 87 -3.57 2.97 13.94
C ALA A 87 -3.57 1.43 13.90
N CYS A 88 -3.12 0.85 12.78
CA CYS A 88 -3.20 -0.59 12.53
C CYS A 88 -2.36 -1.44 13.47
N HIS A 89 -1.26 -0.89 14.00
CA HIS A 89 -0.48 -1.57 15.03
C HIS A 89 -1.33 -1.81 16.29
N ASP A 90 -2.06 -0.78 16.73
CA ASP A 90 -2.90 -0.84 17.92
C ASP A 90 -4.20 -1.63 17.68
N ALA A 91 -4.64 -1.72 16.42
CA ALA A 91 -5.79 -2.51 16.01
C ALA A 91 -5.55 -4.04 16.08
N ALA A 92 -4.31 -4.50 16.06
CA ALA A 92 -3.97 -5.92 15.90
C ALA A 92 -4.58 -6.80 17.03
N GLU A 93 -4.45 -6.40 18.28
CA GLU A 93 -5.01 -7.14 19.41
C GLU A 93 -6.54 -7.09 19.45
N PRO A 94 -7.21 -5.91 19.36
CA PRO A 94 -8.66 -5.84 19.26
C PRO A 94 -9.24 -6.64 18.08
N LEU A 95 -8.61 -6.62 16.91
CA LEU A 95 -9.02 -7.42 15.75
C LEU A 95 -8.93 -8.93 16.03
N ALA A 96 -7.82 -9.38 16.61
CA ALA A 96 -7.64 -10.79 16.96
C ALA A 96 -8.72 -11.27 17.94
N ARG A 97 -9.00 -10.49 18.99
CA ARG A 97 -10.04 -10.79 19.98
C ARG A 97 -11.45 -10.77 19.36
N ALA A 98 -11.75 -9.76 18.53
CA ALA A 98 -13.05 -9.65 17.88
C ALA A 98 -13.31 -10.83 16.94
N ARG A 99 -12.30 -11.29 16.20
CA ARG A 99 -12.41 -12.47 15.32
C ARG A 99 -12.76 -13.77 16.04
N VAL A 100 -12.29 -13.94 17.27
CA VAL A 100 -12.61 -15.11 18.08
C VAL A 100 -14.06 -15.04 18.60
N ARG A 101 -14.52 -13.86 19.00
CA ARG A 101 -15.85 -13.66 19.59
C ARG A 101 -16.96 -13.61 18.58
N VAL A 102 -16.69 -13.03 17.40
CA VAL A 102 -17.69 -12.79 16.35
C VAL A 102 -17.34 -13.63 15.12
N GLN A 103 -18.08 -14.71 14.90
CA GLN A 103 -17.72 -15.66 13.82
C GLN A 103 -18.54 -15.50 12.55
N ILE A 104 -19.73 -14.92 12.60
CA ILE A 104 -20.67 -14.79 11.46
C ILE A 104 -21.46 -13.47 11.47
N GLY A 105 -22.01 -13.11 10.32
CA GLY A 105 -22.97 -12.02 10.15
C GLY A 105 -22.36 -10.64 10.03
N ALA A 106 -23.22 -9.64 10.14
CA ALA A 106 -22.91 -8.22 9.90
C ALA A 106 -21.75 -7.70 10.76
N VAL A 107 -21.65 -8.18 11.99
CA VAL A 107 -20.59 -7.76 12.92
C VAL A 107 -19.24 -8.35 12.49
N ARG A 108 -19.22 -9.60 11.99
CA ARG A 108 -18.03 -10.22 11.43
C ARG A 108 -17.53 -9.48 10.20
N GLU A 109 -18.43 -9.07 9.30
CA GLU A 109 -18.07 -8.28 8.11
C GLU A 109 -17.34 -6.98 8.50
N ARG A 110 -17.77 -6.28 9.56
CA ARG A 110 -17.09 -5.08 10.07
C ARG A 110 -15.66 -5.37 10.53
N VAL A 111 -15.45 -6.48 11.23
CA VAL A 111 -14.13 -6.91 11.66
C VAL A 111 -13.24 -7.27 10.47
N ASP A 112 -13.79 -7.95 9.46
CA ASP A 112 -13.05 -8.33 8.27
C ASP A 112 -12.68 -7.12 7.40
N LEU A 113 -13.58 -6.12 7.27
CA LEU A 113 -13.27 -4.85 6.62
C LEU A 113 -12.12 -4.12 7.33
N ALA A 114 -12.17 -4.00 8.65
CA ALA A 114 -11.10 -3.38 9.43
C ALA A 114 -9.75 -4.13 9.29
N ALA A 115 -9.80 -5.45 9.24
CA ALA A 115 -8.61 -6.27 9.01
C ALA A 115 -8.04 -6.09 7.60
N ALA A 116 -8.90 -5.94 6.58
CA ALA A 116 -8.46 -5.65 5.23
C ALA A 116 -7.78 -4.28 5.13
N GLU A 117 -8.33 -3.25 5.78
CA GLU A 117 -7.69 -1.93 5.84
C GLU A 117 -6.28 -2.01 6.41
N CYS A 118 -6.09 -2.74 7.50
CA CYS A 118 -4.78 -2.90 8.11
C CYS A 118 -3.82 -3.78 7.28
N ALA A 119 -4.33 -4.79 6.58
CA ALA A 119 -3.53 -5.57 5.63
C ALA A 119 -3.02 -4.68 4.47
N LEU A 120 -3.89 -3.82 3.91
CA LEU A 120 -3.51 -2.86 2.88
C LEU A 120 -2.50 -1.82 3.37
N ALA A 121 -2.68 -1.31 4.59
CA ALA A 121 -1.74 -0.38 5.20
C ALA A 121 -0.34 -0.99 5.42
N SER A 122 -0.25 -2.31 5.63
CA SER A 122 1.01 -3.05 5.72
C SER A 122 1.56 -3.50 4.37
N GLY A 123 0.87 -3.21 3.25
CA GLY A 123 1.27 -3.61 1.91
C GLY A 123 1.02 -5.09 1.59
N ASP A 124 0.09 -5.74 2.28
CA ASP A 124 -0.30 -7.13 2.04
C ASP A 124 -1.68 -7.24 1.38
N PRO A 125 -1.76 -7.10 0.03
CA PRO A 125 -3.01 -7.20 -0.71
C PRO A 125 -3.64 -8.60 -0.67
N LEU A 126 -2.83 -9.66 -0.52
CA LEU A 126 -3.36 -11.03 -0.49
C LEU A 126 -4.09 -11.30 0.83
N ALA A 127 -3.56 -10.82 1.95
CA ALA A 127 -4.23 -10.90 3.23
C ALA A 127 -5.54 -10.08 3.23
N ALA A 128 -5.57 -8.92 2.56
CA ALA A 128 -6.79 -8.13 2.39
C ALA A 128 -7.85 -8.90 1.59
N ASP A 129 -7.50 -9.45 0.43
CA ASP A 129 -8.44 -10.23 -0.41
C ASP A 129 -9.02 -11.43 0.34
N ALA A 130 -8.20 -12.14 1.11
CA ALA A 130 -8.62 -13.33 1.85
C ALA A 130 -9.75 -13.01 2.85
N VAL A 131 -9.74 -11.83 3.48
CA VAL A 131 -10.74 -11.45 4.48
C VAL A 131 -11.96 -10.73 3.87
N LEU A 132 -11.86 -10.17 2.66
CA LEU A 132 -12.95 -9.43 2.03
C LEU A 132 -14.03 -10.31 1.41
N THR A 133 -13.79 -11.60 1.20
CA THR A 133 -14.66 -12.52 0.46
C THR A 133 -16.11 -12.49 0.90
N SER A 134 -16.38 -12.47 2.21
CA SER A 134 -17.75 -12.43 2.73
C SER A 134 -18.41 -11.05 2.57
N SER A 135 -17.61 -9.98 2.73
CA SER A 135 -18.09 -8.60 2.64
C SER A 135 -18.43 -8.17 1.21
N LEU A 136 -17.74 -8.73 0.20
CA LEU A 136 -18.03 -8.49 -1.22
C LEU A 136 -19.41 -8.99 -1.65
N VAL A 137 -19.96 -9.99 -0.96
CA VAL A 137 -21.32 -10.52 -1.20
C VAL A 137 -22.32 -10.10 -0.12
N SER A 138 -21.97 -9.12 0.71
CA SER A 138 -22.84 -8.61 1.77
C SER A 138 -24.18 -8.09 1.22
N ARG A 139 -25.25 -8.35 1.97
CA ARG A 139 -26.58 -7.76 1.69
C ARG A 139 -26.64 -6.28 2.03
N ASP A 140 -25.78 -5.83 2.93
CA ASP A 140 -25.65 -4.43 3.27
C ASP A 140 -24.85 -3.69 2.20
N VAL A 141 -25.48 -2.70 1.58
CA VAL A 141 -24.93 -1.96 0.44
C VAL A 141 -23.68 -1.18 0.85
N GLY A 142 -23.66 -0.58 2.05
CA GLY A 142 -22.52 0.19 2.55
C GLY A 142 -21.30 -0.69 2.79
N ARG A 143 -21.47 -1.83 3.48
CA ARG A 143 -20.35 -2.76 3.70
C ARG A 143 -19.83 -3.37 2.40
N ARG A 144 -20.72 -3.74 1.48
CA ARG A 144 -20.31 -4.22 0.15
C ARG A 144 -19.54 -3.15 -0.62
N SER A 145 -20.05 -1.91 -0.64
CA SER A 145 -19.36 -0.78 -1.27
C SER A 145 -17.96 -0.56 -0.70
N ARG A 146 -17.82 -0.63 0.63
CA ARG A 146 -16.52 -0.53 1.29
C ARG A 146 -15.60 -1.70 0.93
N ALA A 147 -16.12 -2.92 0.88
CA ALA A 147 -15.36 -4.10 0.46
C ALA A 147 -14.84 -3.96 -0.98
N GLU A 148 -15.68 -3.50 -1.90
CA GLU A 148 -15.30 -3.21 -3.29
C GLU A 148 -14.19 -2.15 -3.34
N TYR A 149 -14.28 -1.09 -2.55
CA TYR A 149 -13.24 -0.07 -2.48
C TYR A 149 -11.90 -0.64 -2.01
N LEU A 150 -11.90 -1.44 -0.94
CA LEU A 150 -10.69 -2.07 -0.41
C LEU A 150 -10.11 -3.13 -1.38
N ALA A 151 -10.96 -3.91 -2.06
CA ALA A 151 -10.52 -4.84 -3.09
C ALA A 151 -9.88 -4.12 -4.29
N GLY A 152 -10.42 -2.94 -4.67
CA GLY A 152 -9.79 -2.07 -5.67
C GLY A 152 -8.40 -1.60 -5.24
N GLN A 153 -8.23 -1.23 -3.97
CA GLN A 153 -6.92 -0.87 -3.43
C GLN A 153 -5.95 -2.07 -3.42
N ALA A 154 -6.43 -3.27 -3.05
CA ALA A 154 -5.63 -4.49 -3.12
C ALA A 154 -5.16 -4.79 -4.55
N ALA A 155 -6.04 -4.64 -5.52
CA ALA A 155 -5.73 -4.80 -6.94
C ALA A 155 -4.66 -3.78 -7.40
N LEU A 156 -4.75 -2.51 -6.96
CA LEU A 156 -3.71 -1.50 -7.25
C LEU A 156 -2.34 -1.90 -6.71
N LEU A 157 -2.27 -2.39 -5.48
CA LEU A 157 -1.00 -2.87 -4.88
C LEU A 157 -0.40 -4.03 -5.66
N ARG A 158 -1.23 -4.87 -6.31
CA ARG A 158 -0.78 -5.94 -7.21
C ARG A 158 -0.51 -5.46 -8.63
N THR A 159 -0.69 -4.16 -8.92
CA THR A 159 -0.64 -3.61 -10.28
C THR A 159 -1.67 -4.22 -11.25
N ASP A 160 -2.71 -4.84 -10.72
CA ASP A 160 -3.86 -5.36 -11.48
C ASP A 160 -4.88 -4.23 -11.71
N TYR A 161 -4.57 -3.38 -12.67
CA TYR A 161 -5.38 -2.19 -12.94
C TYR A 161 -6.77 -2.53 -13.50
N ALA A 162 -6.92 -3.65 -14.19
CA ALA A 162 -8.21 -4.09 -14.72
C ALA A 162 -9.18 -4.44 -13.57
N SER A 163 -8.76 -5.26 -12.64
CA SER A 163 -9.54 -5.58 -11.44
C SER A 163 -9.78 -4.35 -10.56
N ALA A 164 -8.78 -3.44 -10.46
CA ALA A 164 -8.96 -2.19 -9.72
C ALA A 164 -10.09 -1.33 -10.29
N VAL A 165 -10.14 -1.15 -11.62
CA VAL A 165 -11.24 -0.44 -12.30
C VAL A 165 -12.59 -1.08 -12.00
N GLU A 166 -12.69 -2.40 -12.09
CA GLU A 166 -13.92 -3.14 -11.85
C GLU A 166 -14.44 -2.93 -10.43
N HIS A 167 -13.57 -3.12 -9.44
CA HIS A 167 -13.92 -2.95 -8.03
C HIS A 167 -14.28 -1.51 -7.68
N PHE A 168 -13.48 -0.52 -8.07
CA PHE A 168 -13.81 0.89 -7.80
C PHE A 168 -15.11 1.33 -8.49
N SER A 169 -15.41 0.80 -9.67
CA SER A 169 -16.68 1.11 -10.38
C SER A 169 -17.91 0.58 -9.67
N ARG A 170 -17.78 -0.42 -8.81
CA ARG A 170 -18.88 -0.97 -7.99
C ARG A 170 -18.99 -0.31 -6.62
N SER A 171 -18.03 0.51 -6.24
CA SER A 171 -18.01 1.21 -4.96
C SER A 171 -18.69 2.57 -5.06
N SER A 172 -19.39 2.96 -4.00
CA SER A 172 -19.95 4.30 -3.80
C SER A 172 -19.14 5.19 -2.86
N GLU A 173 -17.91 4.76 -2.48
CA GLU A 173 -17.00 5.59 -1.70
C GLU A 173 -16.63 6.86 -2.47
N ALA A 174 -16.46 7.99 -1.77
CA ALA A 174 -16.30 9.30 -2.39
C ALA A 174 -15.17 9.37 -3.43
N SER A 175 -14.03 8.71 -3.17
CA SER A 175 -12.88 8.69 -4.08
C SER A 175 -12.87 7.54 -5.09
N ALA A 176 -13.87 6.64 -5.07
CA ALA A 176 -13.87 5.43 -5.90
C ALA A 176 -13.89 5.75 -7.40
N ARG A 177 -14.68 6.76 -7.81
CA ARG A 177 -14.78 7.18 -9.20
C ARG A 177 -13.44 7.70 -9.75
N ASP A 178 -12.75 8.55 -8.99
CA ASP A 178 -11.46 9.12 -9.39
C ASP A 178 -10.40 8.03 -9.46
N ARG A 179 -10.40 7.10 -8.50
CA ARG A 179 -9.50 5.94 -8.50
C ARG A 179 -9.76 4.99 -9.66
N ALA A 180 -11.01 4.75 -10.04
CA ALA A 180 -11.34 3.96 -11.22
C ALA A 180 -10.78 4.62 -12.49
N LEU A 181 -10.97 5.94 -12.64
CA LEU A 181 -10.46 6.70 -13.77
C LEU A 181 -8.92 6.65 -13.84
N VAL A 182 -8.24 6.94 -12.74
CA VAL A 182 -6.76 6.88 -12.69
C VAL A 182 -6.26 5.45 -12.97
N SER A 183 -6.97 4.42 -12.49
CA SER A 183 -6.62 3.02 -12.78
C SER A 183 -6.72 2.69 -14.28
N GLN A 184 -7.72 3.24 -15.00
CA GLN A 184 -7.80 3.10 -16.47
C GLN A 184 -6.60 3.72 -17.18
N TYR A 185 -6.15 4.91 -16.75
CA TYR A 185 -4.94 5.53 -17.30
C TYR A 185 -3.70 4.70 -16.97
N ARG A 186 -3.55 4.20 -15.75
CA ARG A 186 -2.43 3.32 -15.36
C ARG A 186 -2.40 2.03 -16.18
N ALA A 187 -3.55 1.42 -16.46
CA ALA A 187 -3.64 0.23 -17.32
C ALA A 187 -3.10 0.52 -18.74
N ARG A 188 -3.41 1.68 -19.30
CA ARG A 188 -2.90 2.10 -20.63
C ARG A 188 -1.41 2.42 -20.60
N ILE A 189 -0.93 3.08 -19.55
CA ILE A 189 0.49 3.39 -19.36
C ILE A 189 1.31 2.11 -19.22
N ALA A 190 0.82 1.11 -18.48
CA ALA A 190 1.51 -0.17 -18.30
C ALA A 190 1.74 -0.94 -19.62
N GLN A 191 0.91 -0.68 -20.64
CA GLN A 191 1.04 -1.26 -21.98
C GLN A 191 1.96 -0.48 -22.91
N ALA A 192 2.41 0.72 -22.51
CA ALA A 192 3.29 1.55 -23.32
C ALA A 192 4.67 0.89 -23.51
N SER A 193 5.18 0.93 -24.73
CA SER A 193 6.52 0.41 -25.07
C SER A 193 7.48 1.55 -25.42
N THR A 194 6.97 2.71 -25.81
CA THR A 194 7.76 3.90 -26.16
C THR A 194 7.21 5.15 -25.46
N PRO A 195 8.02 6.20 -25.26
CA PRO A 195 7.53 7.47 -24.72
C PRO A 195 6.41 8.12 -25.55
N ARG A 196 6.35 7.81 -26.86
CA ARG A 196 5.29 8.31 -27.75
C ARG A 196 3.92 7.73 -27.42
N ASP A 197 3.87 6.50 -26.92
CA ASP A 197 2.62 5.81 -26.54
C ASP A 197 1.96 6.49 -25.33
N LEU A 198 2.71 7.28 -24.56
CA LEU A 198 2.20 8.05 -23.43
C LEU A 198 1.49 9.36 -23.84
N MET A 199 1.74 9.88 -25.03
CA MET A 199 1.21 11.17 -25.49
C MET A 199 -0.33 11.25 -25.44
N PRO A 200 -1.08 10.27 -25.97
CA PRO A 200 -2.54 10.30 -25.91
C PRO A 200 -3.08 10.29 -24.47
N VAL A 201 -2.40 9.55 -23.58
CA VAL A 201 -2.78 9.49 -22.16
C VAL A 201 -2.52 10.83 -21.48
N ALA A 202 -1.36 11.44 -21.72
CA ALA A 202 -1.03 12.74 -21.16
C ALA A 202 -1.99 13.85 -21.64
N LEU A 203 -2.42 13.83 -22.91
CA LEU A 203 -3.39 14.79 -23.43
C LEU A 203 -4.76 14.67 -22.75
N GLN A 204 -5.23 13.45 -22.49
CA GLN A 204 -6.48 13.22 -21.79
C GLN A 204 -6.39 13.64 -20.32
N LEU A 205 -5.30 13.26 -19.62
CA LEU A 205 -5.09 13.62 -18.21
C LEU A 205 -5.07 15.14 -17.97
N ARG A 206 -4.74 15.96 -18.96
CA ARG A 206 -4.79 17.43 -18.83
C ARG A 206 -6.19 17.98 -18.63
N THR A 207 -7.22 17.24 -18.97
CA THR A 207 -8.63 17.63 -18.81
C THR A 207 -9.23 17.09 -17.51
N GLU A 208 -8.53 16.19 -16.85
CA GLU A 208 -8.96 15.61 -15.57
C GLU A 208 -8.50 16.49 -14.42
N HIS A 209 -9.23 16.39 -13.30
CA HIS A 209 -8.98 17.15 -12.08
C HIS A 209 -8.78 16.17 -10.91
N GLY A 210 -7.99 16.59 -9.96
CA GLY A 210 -7.70 15.84 -8.73
C GLY A 210 -6.24 15.44 -8.60
N ASP A 211 -5.79 15.36 -7.35
CA ASP A 211 -4.39 15.20 -6.98
C ASP A 211 -3.72 13.98 -7.63
N GLU A 212 -4.46 12.86 -7.72
CA GLU A 212 -3.91 11.63 -8.33
C GLU A 212 -3.72 11.77 -9.85
N ALA A 213 -4.63 12.44 -10.55
CA ALA A 213 -4.53 12.68 -11.99
C ALA A 213 -3.39 13.67 -12.30
N GLU A 214 -3.28 14.74 -11.52
CA GLU A 214 -2.22 15.74 -11.63
C GLU A 214 -0.84 15.11 -11.35
N HIS A 215 -0.75 14.30 -10.30
CA HIS A 215 0.48 13.57 -10.01
C HIS A 215 0.88 12.63 -11.14
N LEU A 216 -0.06 11.88 -11.70
CA LEU A 216 0.20 10.98 -12.83
C LEU A 216 0.65 11.75 -14.08
N LEU A 217 0.02 12.89 -14.38
CA LEU A 217 0.42 13.77 -15.47
C LEU A 217 1.83 14.32 -15.29
N SER A 218 2.20 14.69 -14.06
CA SER A 218 3.57 15.12 -13.70
C SER A 218 4.60 14.04 -14.00
N LEU A 219 4.34 12.79 -13.61
CA LEU A 219 5.22 11.64 -13.90
C LEU A 219 5.35 11.38 -15.41
N LEU A 220 4.24 11.44 -16.16
CA LEU A 220 4.27 11.29 -17.61
C LEU A 220 5.10 12.39 -18.27
N THR A 221 4.92 13.63 -17.83
CA THR A 221 5.68 14.78 -18.34
C THR A 221 7.18 14.60 -18.09
N GLN A 222 7.56 14.11 -16.91
CA GLN A 222 8.96 13.83 -16.57
C GLN A 222 9.54 12.72 -17.47
N VAL A 223 8.78 11.65 -17.75
CA VAL A 223 9.25 10.54 -18.60
C VAL A 223 9.34 10.96 -20.06
N MET A 224 8.45 11.82 -20.55
CA MET A 224 8.44 12.30 -21.94
C MET A 224 9.41 13.46 -22.19
N ALA A 225 9.87 14.17 -21.17
CA ALA A 225 10.81 15.28 -21.31
C ALA A 225 12.12 14.83 -21.98
N ASP A 226 12.79 15.72 -22.70
CA ASP A 226 14.12 15.43 -23.21
C ASP A 226 15.14 15.31 -22.09
N ALA A 227 16.07 14.38 -22.24
CA ALA A 227 17.13 14.12 -21.28
C ALA A 227 18.48 14.18 -21.98
N GLU A 228 19.24 15.25 -21.69
CA GLU A 228 20.53 15.50 -22.32
C GLU A 228 21.67 14.67 -21.73
N THR A 229 21.60 14.37 -20.45
CA THR A 229 22.67 13.66 -19.74
C THR A 229 22.36 12.17 -19.54
N PRO A 230 23.40 11.31 -19.46
CA PRO A 230 23.23 9.87 -19.17
C PRO A 230 22.48 9.61 -17.88
N ALA A 231 22.77 10.37 -16.82
CA ALA A 231 22.11 10.27 -15.53
C ALA A 231 20.60 10.59 -15.65
N ALA A 232 20.24 11.66 -16.36
CA ALA A 232 18.83 12.04 -16.59
C ALA A 232 18.07 10.97 -17.39
N ARG A 233 18.69 10.38 -18.42
CA ARG A 233 18.08 9.28 -19.20
C ARG A 233 17.84 8.05 -18.32
N PHE A 234 18.82 7.70 -17.51
CA PHE A 234 18.67 6.60 -16.54
C PHE A 234 17.55 6.88 -15.56
N ARG A 235 17.49 8.08 -14.97
CA ARG A 235 16.43 8.47 -14.03
C ARG A 235 15.03 8.40 -14.64
N ARG A 236 14.86 8.84 -15.90
CA ARG A 236 13.57 8.72 -16.59
C ARG A 236 13.12 7.27 -16.73
N ALA A 237 14.04 6.36 -17.04
CA ALA A 237 13.74 4.93 -17.11
C ALA A 237 13.36 4.35 -15.73
N GLU A 238 13.99 4.81 -14.64
CA GLU A 238 13.57 4.45 -13.28
C GLU A 238 12.16 4.95 -12.97
N VAL A 239 11.81 6.19 -13.32
CA VAL A 239 10.45 6.72 -13.12
C VAL A 239 9.42 5.89 -13.91
N ALA A 240 9.75 5.48 -15.13
CA ALA A 240 8.88 4.61 -15.93
C ALA A 240 8.68 3.24 -15.27
N ARG A 241 9.73 2.68 -14.65
CA ARG A 241 9.68 1.38 -13.96
C ARG A 241 8.94 1.49 -12.62
N ASP A 242 9.37 2.41 -11.74
CA ASP A 242 9.02 2.40 -10.31
C ASP A 242 7.75 3.19 -10.01
N SER A 243 7.50 4.29 -10.75
CA SER A 243 6.37 5.19 -10.50
C SER A 243 5.22 4.99 -11.47
N LEU A 244 5.52 4.76 -12.74
CA LEU A 244 4.50 4.49 -13.76
C LEU A 244 4.14 3.02 -13.88
N HIS A 245 4.97 2.11 -13.35
CA HIS A 245 4.82 0.66 -13.49
C HIS A 245 4.64 0.22 -14.95
N ALA A 246 5.45 0.81 -15.85
CA ALA A 246 5.48 0.53 -17.27
C ALA A 246 6.74 -0.27 -17.65
N PRO A 247 6.79 -1.57 -17.38
CA PRO A 247 8.01 -2.36 -17.51
C PRO A 247 8.55 -2.42 -18.94
N ALA A 248 7.70 -2.57 -19.93
CA ALA A 248 8.14 -2.62 -21.34
C ALA A 248 8.80 -1.30 -21.76
N LEU A 249 8.18 -0.17 -21.41
CA LEU A 249 8.72 1.16 -21.65
C LEU A 249 10.05 1.36 -20.90
N ALA A 250 10.10 1.02 -19.62
CA ALA A 250 11.30 1.17 -18.80
C ALA A 250 12.48 0.36 -19.35
N GLY A 251 12.23 -0.90 -19.71
CA GLY A 251 13.24 -1.77 -20.32
C GLY A 251 13.81 -1.18 -21.61
N GLN A 252 12.95 -0.68 -22.51
CA GLN A 252 13.40 0.00 -23.74
C GLN A 252 14.21 1.25 -23.43
N MET A 253 13.76 2.08 -22.47
CA MET A 253 14.47 3.31 -22.09
C MET A 253 15.83 3.01 -21.45
N PHE A 254 15.97 1.94 -20.65
CA PHE A 254 17.27 1.53 -20.12
C PHE A 254 18.22 1.07 -21.24
N LEU A 255 17.75 0.28 -22.20
CA LEU A 255 18.58 -0.12 -23.35
C LEU A 255 19.00 1.06 -24.19
N ASP A 256 18.08 1.99 -24.45
CA ASP A 256 18.37 3.21 -25.21
C ASP A 256 19.38 4.11 -24.47
N ALA A 257 19.28 4.23 -23.15
CA ALA A 257 20.25 4.95 -22.33
C ALA A 257 21.65 4.35 -22.44
N ALA A 258 21.77 3.01 -22.37
CA ALA A 258 23.05 2.32 -22.52
C ALA A 258 23.61 2.41 -23.96
N ALA A 259 22.75 2.38 -24.99
CA ALA A 259 23.15 2.41 -26.38
C ALA A 259 23.61 3.80 -26.84
N ARG A 260 22.98 4.88 -26.37
CA ARG A 260 23.33 6.25 -26.73
C ARG A 260 24.68 6.70 -26.24
N GLU A 261 25.06 6.29 -25.04
CA GLU A 261 26.34 6.65 -24.43
C GLU A 261 27.02 5.41 -23.81
N PRO A 262 27.53 4.53 -24.65
CA PRO A 262 28.11 3.25 -24.21
C PRO A 262 29.41 3.43 -23.43
N ALA A 263 30.07 4.58 -23.51
CA ALA A 263 31.24 4.90 -22.68
C ALA A 263 30.86 5.47 -21.31
N SER A 264 29.59 5.75 -21.08
CA SER A 264 29.12 6.25 -19.79
C SER A 264 29.28 5.20 -18.69
N LEU A 265 29.66 5.68 -17.50
CA LEU A 265 29.67 4.87 -16.28
C LEU A 265 28.29 4.21 -16.00
N TYR A 266 27.21 4.83 -16.43
CA TYR A 266 25.83 4.37 -16.19
C TYR A 266 25.32 3.37 -17.22
N ALA A 267 25.99 3.17 -18.35
CA ALA A 267 25.56 2.19 -19.36
C ALA A 267 25.44 0.75 -18.79
N PRO A 268 26.42 0.21 -18.07
CA PRO A 268 26.29 -1.10 -17.46
C PRO A 268 25.20 -1.15 -16.36
N LYS A 269 25.00 -0.07 -15.60
CA LYS A 269 23.89 0.02 -14.64
C LYS A 269 22.53 -0.06 -15.32
N ALA A 270 22.35 0.63 -16.44
CA ALA A 270 21.13 0.60 -17.23
C ALA A 270 20.84 -0.80 -17.81
N LEU A 271 21.88 -1.49 -18.31
CA LEU A 271 21.74 -2.88 -18.77
C LEU A 271 21.31 -3.82 -17.62
N ILE A 272 21.87 -3.66 -16.43
CA ILE A 272 21.48 -4.46 -15.25
C ILE A 272 20.03 -4.13 -14.85
N ALA A 273 19.63 -2.85 -14.89
CA ALA A 273 18.26 -2.46 -14.62
C ALA A 273 17.27 -3.03 -15.67
N ALA A 274 17.66 -3.11 -16.94
CA ALA A 274 16.87 -3.73 -17.99
C ALA A 274 16.66 -5.25 -17.75
N LEU A 275 17.63 -5.94 -17.16
CA LEU A 275 17.48 -7.37 -16.78
C LEU A 275 16.38 -7.60 -15.76
N ALA A 276 16.18 -6.69 -14.83
CA ALA A 276 15.13 -6.80 -13.81
C ALA A 276 13.73 -6.74 -14.44
N VAL A 277 13.60 -6.11 -15.60
CA VAL A 277 12.33 -5.91 -16.32
C VAL A 277 12.12 -6.95 -17.41
N TRP A 278 13.21 -7.40 -18.04
CA TRP A 278 13.19 -8.37 -19.15
C TRP A 278 14.10 -9.59 -18.86
N PRO A 279 13.68 -10.49 -17.97
CA PRO A 279 14.47 -11.67 -17.63
C PRO A 279 14.76 -12.56 -18.85
N ASP A 280 13.89 -12.57 -19.86
CA ASP A 280 14.05 -13.35 -21.09
C ASP A 280 15.24 -12.88 -21.96
N ARG A 281 15.70 -11.64 -21.77
CA ARG A 281 16.89 -11.10 -22.45
C ARG A 281 18.18 -11.27 -21.65
N ARG A 282 18.14 -12.05 -20.59
CA ARG A 282 19.26 -12.22 -19.64
C ARG A 282 20.56 -12.58 -20.34
N ASP A 283 20.55 -13.62 -21.15
CA ASP A 283 21.81 -14.13 -21.76
C ASP A 283 22.45 -13.10 -22.67
N SER A 284 21.67 -12.41 -23.48
CA SER A 284 22.18 -11.38 -24.39
C SER A 284 22.75 -10.18 -23.64
N ILE A 285 22.06 -9.71 -22.60
CA ILE A 285 22.52 -8.57 -21.79
C ILE A 285 23.75 -8.94 -20.98
N VAL A 286 23.79 -10.13 -20.37
CA VAL A 286 24.95 -10.63 -19.61
C VAL A 286 26.17 -10.79 -20.51
N ALA A 287 26.00 -11.25 -21.73
CA ALA A 287 27.09 -11.33 -22.72
C ALA A 287 27.68 -9.93 -23.00
N VAL A 288 26.84 -8.90 -23.18
CA VAL A 288 27.31 -7.51 -23.36
C VAL A 288 28.01 -6.99 -22.11
N LEU A 289 27.45 -7.23 -20.91
CA LEU A 289 28.06 -6.83 -19.65
C LEU A 289 29.44 -7.45 -19.48
N ASN A 290 29.59 -8.72 -19.80
CA ASN A 290 30.87 -9.42 -19.66
C ASN A 290 31.92 -8.99 -20.70
N SER A 291 31.52 -8.85 -21.97
CA SER A 291 32.44 -8.54 -23.04
C SER A 291 32.86 -7.06 -23.11
N ARG A 292 31.92 -6.15 -22.82
CA ARG A 292 32.15 -4.71 -22.96
C ARG A 292 32.38 -3.98 -21.64
N TYR A 293 31.77 -4.47 -20.55
CA TYR A 293 31.75 -3.78 -19.27
C TYR A 293 32.28 -4.66 -18.12
N GLY A 294 33.13 -5.65 -18.43
CA GLY A 294 33.63 -6.63 -17.44
C GLY A 294 34.24 -6.01 -16.19
N GLU A 295 34.97 -4.90 -16.37
CA GLU A 295 35.67 -4.17 -15.30
C GLU A 295 34.82 -3.08 -14.64
N SER A 296 33.59 -2.85 -15.12
CA SER A 296 32.73 -1.84 -14.51
C SER A 296 32.39 -2.18 -13.07
N PRO A 297 32.36 -1.18 -12.15
CA PRO A 297 31.92 -1.38 -10.77
C PRO A 297 30.54 -2.01 -10.68
N TYR A 298 29.62 -1.67 -11.59
CA TYR A 298 28.26 -2.23 -11.64
C TYR A 298 28.26 -3.69 -12.07
N THR A 299 29.05 -4.06 -13.10
CA THR A 299 29.14 -5.46 -13.56
C THR A 299 29.80 -6.35 -12.50
N ARG A 300 30.85 -5.84 -11.84
CA ARG A 300 31.50 -6.55 -10.73
C ARG A 300 30.54 -6.77 -9.57
N ALA A 301 29.80 -5.72 -9.15
CA ALA A 301 28.77 -5.84 -8.13
C ALA A 301 27.64 -6.83 -8.52
N PHE A 302 27.23 -6.83 -9.79
CA PHE A 302 26.26 -7.79 -10.32
C PHE A 302 26.74 -9.26 -10.22
N ARG A 303 28.05 -9.49 -10.34
CA ARG A 303 28.67 -10.81 -10.10
C ARG A 303 28.87 -11.16 -8.62
N GLY A 304 28.52 -10.25 -7.70
CA GLY A 304 28.70 -10.43 -6.25
C GLY A 304 30.03 -9.88 -5.72
N GLU A 305 30.79 -9.16 -6.52
CA GLU A 305 32.06 -8.53 -6.14
C GLU A 305 31.78 -7.11 -5.61
N ALA A 306 31.44 -6.98 -4.31
CA ALA A 306 31.28 -5.66 -3.69
C ALA A 306 32.61 -4.91 -3.63
N SER A 307 32.65 -3.63 -4.04
CA SER A 307 33.84 -2.81 -4.04
C SER A 307 33.59 -1.35 -3.64
N LEU A 308 34.61 -0.65 -3.12
CA LEU A 308 34.54 0.79 -2.87
C LEU A 308 34.23 1.57 -4.17
N ALA A 309 34.65 1.06 -5.33
CA ALA A 309 34.37 1.66 -6.62
C ALA A 309 32.87 1.66 -6.94
N TYR A 310 32.11 0.66 -6.49
CA TYR A 310 30.66 0.65 -6.62
C TYR A 310 30.01 1.79 -5.82
N ALA A 311 30.39 1.97 -4.55
CA ALA A 311 29.90 3.06 -3.72
C ALA A 311 30.21 4.43 -4.32
N ALA A 312 31.45 4.63 -4.82
CA ALA A 312 31.86 5.87 -5.48
C ALA A 312 31.05 6.15 -6.78
N ALA A 313 30.71 5.09 -7.53
CA ALA A 313 29.86 5.22 -8.72
C ALA A 313 28.41 5.62 -8.36
N GLU A 314 27.84 5.04 -7.30
CA GLU A 314 26.51 5.42 -6.79
C GLU A 314 26.50 6.85 -6.25
N ASP A 315 27.51 7.29 -5.52
CA ASP A 315 27.65 8.67 -5.04
C ASP A 315 27.74 9.66 -6.22
N SER A 316 28.45 9.29 -7.28
CA SER A 316 28.55 10.11 -8.50
C SER A 316 27.20 10.23 -9.20
N LEU A 317 26.43 9.16 -9.26
CA LEU A 317 25.07 9.18 -9.83
C LEU A 317 24.15 10.05 -8.98
N ALA A 318 24.11 9.85 -7.67
CA ALA A 318 23.28 10.63 -6.75
C ALA A 318 23.59 12.13 -6.87
N LYS A 319 24.88 12.51 -6.92
CA LYS A 319 25.31 13.90 -7.14
C LYS A 319 24.82 14.45 -8.48
N ALA A 320 24.95 13.67 -9.55
CA ALA A 320 24.49 14.08 -10.89
C ALA A 320 22.98 14.27 -10.97
N LEU A 321 22.22 13.54 -10.15
CA LEU A 321 20.75 13.63 -10.06
C LEU A 321 20.25 14.63 -9.02
N GLY A 322 21.14 15.26 -8.25
CA GLY A 322 20.77 16.16 -7.16
C GLY A 322 20.02 15.46 -6.02
N VAL A 323 20.16 14.14 -5.89
CA VAL A 323 19.53 13.35 -4.83
C VAL A 323 20.47 13.33 -3.62
N PRO A 324 19.97 13.56 -2.37
CA PRO A 324 20.80 13.40 -1.19
C PRO A 324 21.37 11.98 -1.15
N THR A 325 22.69 11.85 -1.01
CA THR A 325 23.35 10.57 -0.78
C THR A 325 22.80 10.01 0.53
N ALA A 326 21.86 9.09 0.47
CA ALA A 326 21.63 8.21 1.60
C ALA A 326 22.98 7.56 1.88
N ARG A 327 23.52 7.68 3.11
CA ARG A 327 24.67 6.91 3.51
C ARG A 327 24.32 5.46 3.19
N ILE A 328 24.88 4.95 2.11
CA ILE A 328 24.83 3.54 1.79
C ILE A 328 25.70 2.89 2.85
N VAL A 329 25.08 2.56 3.97
CA VAL A 329 25.64 1.53 4.84
C VAL A 329 25.78 0.35 3.88
N PRO A 330 26.99 -0.19 3.66
CA PRO A 330 27.13 -1.34 2.80
C PRO A 330 26.26 -2.42 3.40
N ALA A 331 25.02 -2.52 2.89
CA ALA A 331 24.17 -3.66 3.18
C ALA A 331 24.90 -4.82 2.51
N LEU A 332 25.61 -5.60 3.32
CA LEU A 332 26.18 -6.91 2.99
C LEU A 332 25.08 -7.94 2.65
N ALA A 333 23.98 -7.48 2.09
CA ALA A 333 22.88 -8.27 1.61
C ALA A 333 22.55 -7.83 0.18
N VAL A 334 23.40 -8.20 -0.77
CA VAL A 334 22.89 -8.49 -2.11
C VAL A 334 21.84 -9.58 -1.90
N PRO A 335 20.58 -9.41 -2.31
CA PRO A 335 19.65 -10.53 -2.33
C PRO A 335 20.32 -11.58 -3.20
N ARG A 336 20.81 -12.64 -2.60
CA ARG A 336 21.13 -13.86 -3.32
C ARG A 336 19.80 -14.29 -3.93
N PHE A 337 19.63 -14.08 -5.21
CA PHE A 337 18.60 -14.78 -5.97
C PHE A 337 18.88 -16.26 -5.75
N GLY A 338 18.19 -16.83 -4.76
CA GLY A 338 18.47 -18.15 -4.22
C GLY A 338 18.25 -19.18 -5.29
N VAL A 339 19.28 -19.91 -5.57
CA VAL A 339 19.13 -21.34 -5.82
C VAL A 339 18.41 -21.90 -4.59
N PRO A 340 17.24 -22.54 -4.71
CA PRO A 340 16.56 -23.13 -3.57
C PRO A 340 17.54 -24.13 -2.92
N SER A 341 17.85 -23.89 -1.64
CA SER A 341 18.60 -24.87 -0.84
C SER A 341 17.83 -26.20 -0.87
N PRO A 342 18.49 -27.31 -1.17
CA PRO A 342 17.89 -28.61 -1.00
C PRO A 342 17.51 -28.75 0.49
N GLY A 343 16.20 -28.88 0.77
CA GLY A 343 15.70 -29.10 2.11
C GLY A 343 16.34 -30.31 2.77
N PRO A 344 16.39 -30.37 4.12
CA PRO A 344 16.97 -31.50 4.83
C PRO A 344 16.22 -32.77 4.45
N ARG A 345 16.95 -33.76 3.92
CA ARG A 345 16.45 -35.09 3.70
C ARG A 345 16.06 -35.68 5.06
N GLY A 346 14.76 -35.82 5.30
CA GLY A 346 14.27 -36.62 6.41
C GLY A 346 14.75 -38.08 6.29
N PRO A 347 14.91 -38.81 7.41
CA PRO A 347 15.29 -40.22 7.36
C PRO A 347 14.17 -41.00 6.65
N LEU A 348 14.57 -41.82 5.66
CA LEU A 348 13.72 -42.83 5.04
C LEU A 348 13.40 -43.94 6.04
N PRO A 349 12.24 -44.56 5.93
CA PRO A 349 11.77 -45.61 6.86
C PRO A 349 12.63 -46.87 6.83
#